data_041842350d433ebe33b5f8225ba10787
#
_entry.id   041842350d433ebe33b5f8225ba10787
#
_cell.length_a   1.000
_cell.length_b   1.000
_cell.length_c   1.000
_cell.angle_alpha   90.00
_cell.angle_beta   90.00
_cell.angle_gamma   90.00
#
_symmetry.space_group_name_H-M   'P 1'
#
loop_
_entity.id
_entity.type
_entity.pdbx_description
1 polymer ?
#
loop_
_entity_poly.entity_id
_entity_poly.type
_entity_poly.pdbx_seq_one_letter_code
_entity_poly.pdbx_strand_id
1 'polypeptide(L)'
;HNKGQNSMKKPNTKYILTIAFIVASICSLFFVPWLLVKAWLLPLPNSVQEQLNQALDYGYSGIIVYVGQAGKPPIHYTAGWHNKTKELPAKADALFKIASISKLYDAVAITKLVSEGRLSLDKTLADYFPELVGRVAYAQQITLRMLVQHRSGIPNFTDTPNFWASPTETYQESLALILDQPANFKPGESYEYCNTNYLLLNRIMDKTLGYDNFRYIQEQILQPLNLSHTYASIKQVPLDQVMSGYHQGHPFDLKADNQGMLATAQDVGSFLKALNNGTLLTQEQQALYTSLYKYEHAGWVPGYQSFASYHKELDAVLVCFYSTTDPKLYLWNLSEIINNRIVKILKKQ
;
A
#
# COMPACT_ATOMS: atom_id res chain seq x y z
N HIS A 1 48.15 -25.99 64.24
CA HIS A 1 47.35 -26.16 62.97
C HIS A 1 46.31 -25.07 62.91
N ASN A 2 46.65 -23.97 62.22
CA ASN A 2 45.74 -22.86 62.00
C ASN A 2 45.21 -23.02 60.51
N LYS A 3 43.98 -23.49 60.39
CA LYS A 3 43.27 -23.51 59.07
C LYS A 3 42.74 -22.11 58.83
N GLY A 4 43.39 -21.36 57.95
CA GLY A 4 42.87 -20.11 57.43
C GLY A 4 41.56 -20.38 56.62
N GLN A 5 40.43 -19.96 57.16
CA GLN A 5 39.15 -19.86 56.39
C GLN A 5 39.28 -18.69 55.47
N ASN A 6 39.48 -18.97 54.18
CA ASN A 6 39.25 -18.01 53.08
C ASN A 6 37.74 -17.73 52.96
N SER A 7 37.26 -16.70 53.62
CA SER A 7 35.94 -16.14 53.45
C SER A 7 35.87 -15.50 52.04
N MET A 8 35.31 -16.20 51.06
CA MET A 8 34.95 -15.60 49.79
C MET A 8 33.93 -14.48 50.05
N LYS A 9 34.34 -13.22 49.85
CA LYS A 9 33.48 -12.06 49.93
C LYS A 9 32.35 -12.24 48.91
N LYS A 10 31.10 -12.28 49.39
CA LYS A 10 29.92 -12.32 48.49
C LYS A 10 29.99 -11.11 47.56
N PRO A 11 29.82 -11.31 46.25
CA PRO A 11 29.86 -10.19 45.29
C PRO A 11 28.74 -9.20 45.61
N ASN A 12 29.06 -7.92 45.55
CA ASN A 12 28.12 -6.84 45.83
C ASN A 12 26.97 -6.88 44.81
N THR A 13 25.77 -7.21 45.27
CA THR A 13 24.56 -7.35 44.44
C THR A 13 24.32 -6.14 43.56
N LYS A 14 24.63 -4.94 44.02
CA LYS A 14 24.54 -3.71 43.21
C LYS A 14 25.48 -3.75 41.98
N TYR A 15 26.69 -4.27 42.17
CA TYR A 15 27.70 -4.37 41.11
C TYR A 15 27.25 -5.40 40.04
N ILE A 16 26.70 -6.52 40.49
CA ILE A 16 26.16 -7.55 39.58
C ILE A 16 24.99 -6.99 38.76
N LEU A 17 24.06 -6.28 39.42
CA LEU A 17 22.92 -5.66 38.74
C LEU A 17 23.36 -4.59 37.74
N THR A 18 24.37 -3.79 38.07
CA THR A 18 24.91 -2.79 37.15
C THR A 18 25.56 -3.44 35.93
N ILE A 19 26.37 -4.50 36.14
CA ILE A 19 26.98 -5.24 35.02
C ILE A 19 25.90 -5.91 34.17
N ALA A 20 24.90 -6.53 34.77
CA ALA A 20 23.79 -7.16 34.05
C ALA A 20 23.01 -6.12 33.21
N PHE A 21 22.76 -4.92 33.75
CA PHE A 21 22.12 -3.82 33.03
C PHE A 21 22.99 -3.35 31.86
N ILE A 22 24.28 -3.17 32.05
CA ILE A 22 25.22 -2.77 30.98
C ILE A 22 25.24 -3.83 29.87
N VAL A 23 25.36 -5.11 30.24
CA VAL A 23 25.34 -6.22 29.28
C VAL A 23 24.02 -6.26 28.52
N ALA A 24 22.89 -6.15 29.21
CA ALA A 24 21.57 -6.11 28.55
C ALA A 24 21.43 -4.90 27.59
N SER A 25 21.96 -3.72 28.00
CA SER A 25 21.97 -2.52 27.17
C SER A 25 22.84 -2.71 25.91
N ILE A 26 24.02 -3.30 26.05
CA ILE A 26 24.90 -3.63 24.92
C ILE A 26 24.22 -4.66 24.00
N CYS A 27 23.64 -5.71 24.56
CA CYS A 27 22.90 -6.71 23.79
C CYS A 27 21.71 -6.11 23.03
N SER A 28 21.02 -5.13 23.61
CA SER A 28 19.90 -4.46 22.96
C SER A 28 20.32 -3.71 21.67
N LEU A 29 21.58 -3.23 21.59
CA LEU A 29 22.09 -2.56 20.40
C LEU A 29 22.16 -3.47 19.18
N PHE A 30 22.28 -4.80 19.36
CA PHE A 30 22.23 -5.76 18.25
C PHE A 30 20.84 -5.91 17.62
N PHE A 31 19.79 -5.52 18.34
CA PHE A 31 18.41 -5.54 17.84
C PHE A 31 17.97 -4.21 17.22
N VAL A 32 18.80 -3.17 17.29
CA VAL A 32 18.52 -1.89 16.66
C VAL A 32 18.62 -2.04 15.14
N PRO A 33 17.61 -1.63 14.37
CA PRO A 33 17.67 -1.65 12.90
C PRO A 33 18.54 -0.50 12.37
N TRP A 34 19.86 -0.64 12.53
CA TRP A 34 20.85 0.41 12.25
C TRP A 34 20.74 1.02 10.86
N LEU A 35 20.30 0.24 9.87
CA LEU A 35 20.13 0.76 8.52
C LEU A 35 18.99 1.78 8.45
N LEU A 36 17.88 1.54 9.16
CA LEU A 36 16.78 2.50 9.25
C LEU A 36 17.20 3.75 10.02
N VAL A 37 17.91 3.57 11.13
CA VAL A 37 18.48 4.66 11.94
C VAL A 37 19.43 5.50 11.09
N LYS A 38 20.34 4.85 10.36
CA LYS A 38 21.26 5.51 9.42
C LYS A 38 20.49 6.30 8.35
N ALA A 39 19.52 5.67 7.70
CA ALA A 39 18.72 6.33 6.66
C ALA A 39 17.97 7.56 7.19
N TRP A 40 17.51 7.50 8.45
CA TRP A 40 16.80 8.60 9.10
C TRP A 40 17.73 9.74 9.53
N LEU A 41 18.94 9.42 10.03
CA LEU A 41 19.89 10.40 10.59
C LEU A 41 20.82 11.04 9.57
N LEU A 42 21.08 10.40 8.42
CA LEU A 42 21.99 10.94 7.39
C LEU A 42 21.53 12.34 6.95
N PRO A 43 22.47 13.27 6.70
CA PRO A 43 22.16 14.56 6.12
C PRO A 43 21.32 14.40 4.84
N LEU A 44 20.42 15.35 4.60
CA LEU A 44 19.66 15.35 3.35
C LEU A 44 20.61 15.65 2.18
N PRO A 45 20.54 14.89 1.07
CA PRO A 45 21.26 15.25 -0.13
C PRO A 45 20.66 16.52 -0.77
N ASN A 46 21.34 17.08 -1.75
CA ASN A 46 20.95 18.35 -2.38
C ASN A 46 19.76 18.20 -3.33
N SER A 47 19.48 16.99 -3.81
CA SER A 47 18.43 16.75 -4.79
C SER A 47 17.69 15.43 -4.54
N VAL A 48 16.47 15.35 -5.09
CA VAL A 48 15.69 14.10 -5.10
C VAL A 48 16.45 13.00 -5.84
N GLN A 49 17.11 13.33 -6.97
CA GLN A 49 17.87 12.33 -7.73
C GLN A 49 19.02 11.72 -6.91
N GLU A 50 19.76 12.53 -6.15
CA GLU A 50 20.80 12.03 -5.24
C GLU A 50 20.20 11.12 -4.15
N GLN A 51 19.03 11.49 -3.61
CA GLN A 51 18.34 10.64 -2.62
C GLN A 51 17.98 9.29 -3.22
N LEU A 52 17.52 9.23 -4.46
CA LEU A 52 17.19 7.95 -5.11
C LEU A 52 18.43 7.12 -5.40
N ASN A 53 19.50 7.75 -5.86
CA ASN A 53 20.78 7.07 -6.10
C ASN A 53 21.33 6.44 -4.81
N GLN A 54 21.28 7.18 -3.70
CA GLN A 54 21.66 6.64 -2.37
C GLN A 54 20.74 5.50 -1.92
N ALA A 55 19.47 5.54 -2.29
CA ALA A 55 18.51 4.49 -1.92
C ALA A 55 18.84 3.13 -2.56
N LEU A 56 19.48 3.12 -3.74
CA LEU A 56 19.90 1.86 -4.38
C LEU A 56 20.88 1.06 -3.51
N ASP A 57 21.69 1.73 -2.69
CA ASP A 57 22.62 1.08 -1.77
C ASP A 57 21.90 0.25 -0.68
N TYR A 58 20.61 0.50 -0.47
CA TYR A 58 19.78 -0.27 0.45
C TYR A 58 19.18 -1.55 -0.15
N GLY A 59 19.44 -1.82 -1.44
CA GLY A 59 19.03 -3.05 -2.11
C GLY A 59 17.78 -2.93 -2.98
N TYR A 60 17.29 -1.72 -3.25
CA TYR A 60 16.22 -1.53 -4.24
C TYR A 60 16.75 -1.80 -5.65
N SER A 61 15.98 -2.55 -6.44
CA SER A 61 16.34 -2.83 -7.84
C SER A 61 16.01 -1.67 -8.76
N GLY A 62 14.90 -0.98 -8.52
CA GLY A 62 14.49 0.17 -9.31
C GLY A 62 13.51 1.05 -8.55
N ILE A 63 13.56 2.35 -8.86
CA ILE A 63 12.74 3.38 -8.21
C ILE A 63 12.22 4.35 -9.28
N ILE A 64 10.94 4.70 -9.19
CA ILE A 64 10.31 5.77 -9.97
C ILE A 64 9.65 6.74 -9.00
N VAL A 65 9.91 8.03 -9.17
CA VAL A 65 9.26 9.10 -8.40
C VAL A 65 8.66 10.11 -9.35
N TYR A 66 7.40 10.45 -9.10
CA TYR A 66 6.66 11.53 -9.77
C TYR A 66 6.34 12.61 -8.76
N VAL A 67 6.60 13.86 -9.14
CA VAL A 67 6.25 15.04 -8.37
C VAL A 67 5.38 15.94 -9.23
N GLY A 68 4.12 16.12 -8.82
CA GLY A 68 3.16 17.01 -9.49
C GLY A 68 2.80 18.18 -8.59
N GLN A 69 3.54 19.28 -8.69
CA GLN A 69 3.28 20.51 -7.93
C GLN A 69 2.38 21.46 -8.71
N ALA A 70 1.42 22.09 -8.04
CA ALA A 70 0.55 23.07 -8.68
C ALA A 70 1.35 24.24 -9.27
N GLY A 71 0.95 24.65 -10.49
CA GLY A 71 1.60 25.74 -11.22
C GLY A 71 3.00 25.44 -11.77
N LYS A 72 3.49 24.21 -11.63
CA LYS A 72 4.79 23.78 -12.17
C LYS A 72 4.62 22.57 -13.10
N PRO A 73 5.49 22.40 -14.12
CA PRO A 73 5.52 21.16 -14.88
C PRO A 73 5.84 19.97 -13.96
N PRO A 74 5.23 18.80 -14.20
CA PRO A 74 5.54 17.59 -13.43
C PRO A 74 7.00 17.17 -13.63
N ILE A 75 7.60 16.62 -12.60
CA ILE A 75 8.98 16.13 -12.63
C ILE A 75 8.99 14.64 -12.34
N HIS A 76 9.79 13.89 -13.10
CA HIS A 76 10.03 12.48 -12.92
C HIS A 76 11.49 12.24 -12.52
N TYR A 77 11.70 11.33 -11.58
CA TYR A 77 13.02 10.87 -11.19
C TYR A 77 13.03 9.35 -11.27
N THR A 78 14.12 8.77 -11.74
CA THR A 78 14.29 7.31 -11.80
C THR A 78 15.68 6.94 -11.33
N ALA A 79 15.80 5.74 -10.73
CA ALA A 79 17.08 5.15 -10.36
C ALA A 79 16.99 3.62 -10.50
N GLY A 80 18.13 2.99 -10.77
CA GLY A 80 18.22 1.55 -10.92
C GLY A 80 17.62 1.02 -12.22
N TRP A 81 16.94 -0.13 -12.14
CA TRP A 81 16.58 -0.94 -13.29
C TRP A 81 15.08 -1.05 -13.53
N HIS A 82 14.67 -0.93 -14.78
CA HIS A 82 13.39 -1.42 -15.29
C HIS A 82 13.39 -2.96 -15.34
N ASN A 83 14.48 -3.54 -15.79
CA ASN A 83 14.74 -4.98 -15.76
C ASN A 83 16.21 -5.22 -15.46
N LYS A 84 16.51 -5.75 -14.28
CA LYS A 84 17.87 -5.96 -13.81
C LYS A 84 18.61 -7.02 -14.63
N THR A 85 17.94 -8.11 -15.00
CA THR A 85 18.54 -9.21 -15.75
C THR A 85 18.94 -8.80 -17.16
N LYS A 86 18.15 -7.92 -17.78
CA LYS A 86 18.42 -7.37 -19.12
C LYS A 86 19.22 -6.07 -19.10
N GLU A 87 19.62 -5.61 -17.91
CA GLU A 87 20.31 -4.33 -17.70
C GLU A 87 19.62 -3.14 -18.34
N LEU A 88 18.28 -3.15 -18.35
CA LEU A 88 17.47 -2.04 -18.83
C LEU A 88 17.24 -1.01 -17.70
N PRO A 89 17.65 0.25 -17.88
CA PRO A 89 17.49 1.27 -16.84
C PRO A 89 16.02 1.60 -16.57
N ALA A 90 15.73 2.05 -15.34
CA ALA A 90 14.39 2.45 -14.94
C ALA A 90 13.84 3.56 -15.86
N LYS A 91 12.56 3.47 -16.20
CA LYS A 91 11.85 4.38 -17.09
C LYS A 91 10.71 5.06 -16.34
N ALA A 92 10.56 6.37 -16.51
CA ALA A 92 9.52 7.16 -15.85
C ALA A 92 8.10 6.75 -16.27
N ASP A 93 7.94 6.27 -17.49
CA ASP A 93 6.67 5.83 -18.10
C ASP A 93 6.40 4.32 -17.95
N ALA A 94 7.21 3.61 -17.16
CA ALA A 94 6.98 2.20 -16.92
C ALA A 94 5.64 1.98 -16.18
N LEU A 95 4.93 0.93 -16.57
CA LEU A 95 3.78 0.43 -15.84
C LEU A 95 4.26 -0.26 -14.55
N PHE A 96 3.51 -0.04 -13.49
CA PHE A 96 3.82 -0.55 -12.17
C PHE A 96 2.55 -1.10 -11.50
N LYS A 97 2.67 -2.19 -10.74
CA LYS A 97 1.54 -2.73 -9.97
C LYS A 97 1.28 -1.82 -8.79
N ILE A 98 0.14 -1.12 -8.81
CA ILE A 98 -0.17 -0.09 -7.81
C ILE A 98 -0.81 -0.65 -6.54
N ALA A 99 -1.14 -1.95 -6.54
CA ALA A 99 -1.68 -2.65 -5.38
C ALA A 99 -2.84 -1.87 -4.73
N SER A 100 -2.80 -1.65 -3.43
CA SER A 100 -3.90 -1.04 -2.67
C SER A 100 -4.19 0.43 -3.00
N ILE A 101 -3.37 1.11 -3.80
CA ILE A 101 -3.74 2.43 -4.34
C ILE A 101 -5.05 2.32 -5.16
N SER A 102 -5.33 1.15 -5.76
CA SER A 102 -6.58 0.86 -6.47
C SER A 102 -7.84 1.17 -5.65
N LYS A 103 -7.77 1.04 -4.32
CA LYS A 103 -8.89 1.31 -3.43
C LYS A 103 -9.37 2.77 -3.46
N LEU A 104 -8.50 3.70 -3.83
CA LEU A 104 -8.90 5.10 -4.04
C LEU A 104 -9.85 5.21 -5.25
N TYR A 105 -9.55 4.51 -6.33
CA TYR A 105 -10.40 4.46 -7.54
C TYR A 105 -11.74 3.80 -7.24
N ASP A 106 -11.71 2.69 -6.50
CA ASP A 106 -12.93 2.00 -6.05
C ASP A 106 -13.80 2.91 -5.19
N ALA A 107 -13.21 3.60 -4.21
CA ALA A 107 -13.93 4.51 -3.32
C ALA A 107 -14.55 5.71 -4.07
N VAL A 108 -13.86 6.24 -5.08
CA VAL A 108 -14.40 7.29 -5.97
C VAL A 108 -15.57 6.74 -6.78
N ALA A 109 -15.43 5.55 -7.37
CA ALA A 109 -16.50 4.91 -8.14
C ALA A 109 -17.74 4.65 -7.26
N ILE A 110 -17.55 4.12 -6.05
CA ILE A 110 -18.64 3.90 -5.10
C ILE A 110 -19.31 5.23 -4.73
N THR A 111 -18.54 6.28 -4.47
CA THR A 111 -19.08 7.62 -4.17
C THR A 111 -19.97 8.14 -5.28
N LYS A 112 -19.54 8.00 -6.54
CA LYS A 112 -20.34 8.38 -7.71
C LYS A 112 -21.61 7.55 -7.81
N LEU A 113 -21.53 6.24 -7.68
CA LEU A 113 -22.68 5.33 -7.74
C LEU A 113 -23.70 5.58 -6.61
N VAL A 114 -23.23 5.93 -5.42
CA VAL A 114 -24.12 6.34 -4.30
C VAL A 114 -24.79 7.67 -4.62
N SER A 115 -24.05 8.65 -5.13
CA SER A 115 -24.58 9.95 -5.55
C SER A 115 -25.61 9.83 -6.67
N GLU A 116 -25.47 8.86 -7.57
CA GLU A 116 -26.42 8.52 -8.62
C GLU A 116 -27.63 7.71 -8.15
N GLY A 117 -27.69 7.34 -6.87
CA GLY A 117 -28.74 6.49 -6.29
C GLY A 117 -28.70 5.02 -6.74
N ARG A 118 -27.58 4.59 -7.35
CA ARG A 118 -27.39 3.21 -7.84
C ARG A 118 -26.86 2.28 -6.75
N LEU A 119 -26.17 2.81 -5.77
CA LEU A 119 -25.75 2.14 -4.53
C LEU A 119 -26.33 2.86 -3.32
N SER A 120 -26.53 2.13 -2.23
CA SER A 120 -26.95 2.69 -0.94
C SER A 120 -25.96 2.29 0.14
N LEU A 121 -25.46 3.28 0.88
CA LEU A 121 -24.51 3.05 1.99
C LEU A 121 -25.09 2.24 3.14
N ASP A 122 -26.41 2.24 3.29
CA ASP A 122 -27.13 1.57 4.39
C ASP A 122 -27.56 0.14 4.04
N LYS A 123 -27.53 -0.25 2.76
CA LYS A 123 -27.77 -1.64 2.37
C LYS A 123 -26.68 -2.54 2.91
N THR A 124 -27.12 -3.74 3.34
CA THR A 124 -26.24 -4.72 3.97
C THR A 124 -25.62 -5.68 2.95
N LEU A 125 -24.58 -6.38 3.37
CA LEU A 125 -23.98 -7.45 2.57
C LEU A 125 -25.04 -8.50 2.18
N ALA A 126 -25.96 -8.83 3.09
CA ALA A 126 -27.06 -9.74 2.84
C ALA A 126 -28.06 -9.22 1.79
N ASP A 127 -28.26 -7.90 1.69
CA ASP A 127 -29.12 -7.31 0.65
C ASP A 127 -28.50 -7.48 -0.75
N TYR A 128 -27.19 -7.41 -0.86
CA TYR A 128 -26.48 -7.64 -2.11
C TYR A 128 -26.26 -9.12 -2.42
N PHE A 129 -25.94 -9.93 -1.40
CA PHE A 129 -25.58 -11.34 -1.50
C PHE A 129 -26.32 -12.16 -0.43
N PRO A 130 -27.63 -12.47 -0.63
CA PRO A 130 -28.40 -13.26 0.33
C PRO A 130 -27.78 -14.64 0.64
N GLU A 131 -27.03 -15.20 -0.31
CA GLU A 131 -26.32 -16.47 -0.18
C GLU A 131 -25.17 -16.44 0.84
N LEU A 132 -24.71 -15.26 1.25
CA LEU A 132 -23.68 -15.12 2.28
C LEU A 132 -24.24 -15.14 3.71
N VAL A 133 -25.55 -15.10 3.87
CA VAL A 133 -26.19 -15.24 5.20
C VAL A 133 -25.87 -16.62 5.77
N GLY A 134 -25.34 -16.64 7.00
CA GLY A 134 -24.88 -17.87 7.64
C GLY A 134 -23.51 -18.38 7.18
N ARG A 135 -22.92 -17.77 6.15
CA ARG A 135 -21.57 -18.10 5.64
C ARG A 135 -20.55 -17.02 5.98
N VAL A 136 -20.97 -15.76 5.99
CA VAL A 136 -20.20 -14.61 6.49
C VAL A 136 -20.87 -14.12 7.76
N ALA A 137 -20.12 -14.08 8.86
CA ALA A 137 -20.65 -13.62 10.14
C ALA A 137 -21.16 -12.18 10.02
N TYR A 138 -22.35 -11.92 10.56
CA TYR A 138 -23.01 -10.60 10.53
C TYR A 138 -23.33 -10.04 9.13
N ALA A 139 -23.48 -10.87 8.10
CA ALA A 139 -23.80 -10.41 6.74
C ALA A 139 -25.05 -9.50 6.70
N GLN A 140 -26.04 -9.69 7.59
CA GLN A 140 -27.25 -8.87 7.70
C GLN A 140 -27.03 -7.53 8.43
N GLN A 141 -25.85 -7.29 9.01
CA GLN A 141 -25.52 -6.08 9.76
C GLN A 141 -24.40 -5.26 9.11
N ILE A 142 -23.57 -5.92 8.29
CA ILE A 142 -22.46 -5.27 7.58
C ILE A 142 -23.03 -4.43 6.45
N THR A 143 -22.93 -3.10 6.57
CA THR A 143 -23.40 -2.16 5.54
C THR A 143 -22.32 -1.89 4.50
N LEU A 144 -22.72 -1.36 3.32
CA LEU A 144 -21.81 -0.90 2.30
C LEU A 144 -20.79 0.12 2.87
N ARG A 145 -21.25 1.04 3.70
CA ARG A 145 -20.41 2.01 4.42
C ARG A 145 -19.32 1.33 5.23
N MET A 146 -19.67 0.31 5.99
CA MET A 146 -18.72 -0.42 6.84
C MET A 146 -17.65 -1.16 6.01
N LEU A 147 -18.01 -1.67 4.83
CA LEU A 147 -17.05 -2.27 3.91
C LEU A 147 -16.05 -1.23 3.40
N VAL A 148 -16.52 -0.08 2.91
CA VAL A 148 -15.65 1.01 2.41
C VAL A 148 -14.70 1.50 3.50
N GLN A 149 -15.19 1.63 4.73
CA GLN A 149 -14.45 2.18 5.87
C GLN A 149 -13.58 1.15 6.62
N HIS A 150 -13.50 -0.10 6.17
CA HIS A 150 -12.79 -1.18 6.89
C HIS A 150 -13.30 -1.41 8.33
N ARG A 151 -14.63 -1.37 8.52
CA ARG A 151 -15.28 -1.56 9.82
C ARG A 151 -16.22 -2.77 9.85
N SER A 152 -16.06 -3.70 8.93
CA SER A 152 -16.92 -4.87 8.80
C SER A 152 -16.65 -5.97 9.82
N GLY A 153 -15.41 -6.14 10.26
CA GLY A 153 -14.98 -7.26 11.09
C GLY A 153 -14.79 -8.58 10.32
N ILE A 154 -14.95 -8.59 8.98
CA ILE A 154 -14.73 -9.78 8.15
C ILE A 154 -13.25 -10.16 8.18
N PRO A 155 -12.89 -11.46 8.29
CA PRO A 155 -11.51 -11.92 8.15
C PRO A 155 -10.88 -11.51 6.81
N ASN A 156 -9.62 -11.15 6.85
CA ASN A 156 -8.87 -10.75 5.67
C ASN A 156 -8.31 -11.99 4.94
N PHE A 157 -8.74 -12.24 3.71
CA PHE A 157 -8.32 -13.42 2.95
C PHE A 157 -6.80 -13.45 2.68
N THR A 158 -6.15 -12.28 2.61
CA THR A 158 -4.69 -12.20 2.42
C THR A 158 -3.87 -12.56 3.67
N ASP A 159 -4.53 -12.71 4.83
CA ASP A 159 -3.89 -13.15 6.07
C ASP A 159 -3.85 -14.69 6.19
N THR A 160 -4.42 -15.39 5.22
CA THR A 160 -4.31 -16.86 5.15
C THR A 160 -2.83 -17.26 5.10
N PRO A 161 -2.39 -18.24 5.91
CA PRO A 161 -1.00 -18.69 5.92
C PRO A 161 -0.47 -18.99 4.51
N ASN A 162 0.72 -18.49 4.19
CA ASN A 162 1.38 -18.65 2.88
C ASN A 162 0.61 -18.08 1.68
N PHE A 163 -0.36 -17.19 1.88
CA PHE A 163 -1.16 -16.60 0.80
C PHE A 163 -0.29 -16.06 -0.35
N TRP A 164 0.75 -15.31 -0.03
CA TRP A 164 1.62 -14.67 -1.03
C TRP A 164 2.55 -15.62 -1.77
N ALA A 165 2.71 -16.85 -1.29
CA ALA A 165 3.44 -17.90 -2.03
C ALA A 165 2.56 -18.54 -3.12
N SER A 166 1.24 -18.52 -2.96
CA SER A 166 0.26 -19.03 -3.93
C SER A 166 -1.04 -18.24 -3.80
N PRO A 167 -1.07 -16.98 -4.30
CA PRO A 167 -2.25 -16.14 -4.19
C PRO A 167 -3.41 -16.69 -5.03
N THR A 168 -4.62 -16.42 -4.58
CA THR A 168 -5.84 -16.76 -5.31
C THR A 168 -5.96 -15.92 -6.58
N GLU A 169 -6.56 -16.50 -7.63
CA GLU A 169 -6.73 -15.83 -8.92
C GLU A 169 -8.16 -15.34 -9.15
N THR A 170 -9.13 -15.93 -8.49
CA THR A 170 -10.55 -15.64 -8.69
C THR A 170 -11.24 -15.11 -7.42
N TYR A 171 -12.36 -14.41 -7.63
CA TYR A 171 -13.23 -13.99 -6.54
C TYR A 171 -13.69 -15.17 -5.68
N GLN A 172 -14.09 -16.28 -6.30
CA GLN A 172 -14.60 -17.46 -5.61
C GLN A 172 -13.53 -18.10 -4.74
N GLU A 173 -12.31 -18.22 -5.24
CA GLU A 173 -11.17 -18.74 -4.46
C GLU A 173 -10.85 -17.86 -3.26
N SER A 174 -10.82 -16.54 -3.45
CA SER A 174 -10.56 -15.57 -2.38
C SER A 174 -11.66 -15.59 -1.33
N LEU A 175 -12.94 -15.63 -1.77
CA LEU A 175 -14.07 -15.69 -0.87
C LEU A 175 -14.07 -17.00 -0.05
N ALA A 176 -13.74 -18.12 -0.69
CA ALA A 176 -13.69 -19.43 -0.02
C ALA A 176 -12.73 -19.45 1.19
N LEU A 177 -11.69 -18.63 1.17
CA LEU A 177 -10.74 -18.55 2.28
C LEU A 177 -11.32 -17.96 3.57
N ILE A 178 -12.45 -17.24 3.48
CA ILE A 178 -13.02 -16.54 4.65
C ILE A 178 -14.42 -17.06 5.02
N LEU A 179 -15.04 -17.88 4.21
CA LEU A 179 -16.36 -18.43 4.51
C LEU A 179 -16.32 -19.27 5.79
N ASP A 180 -17.41 -19.20 6.55
CA ASP A 180 -17.62 -19.99 7.79
C ASP A 180 -16.61 -19.68 8.90
N GLN A 181 -15.84 -18.60 8.79
CA GLN A 181 -14.94 -18.14 9.83
C GLN A 181 -15.63 -17.15 10.79
N PRO A 182 -15.22 -17.09 12.05
CA PRO A 182 -15.71 -16.07 12.98
C PRO A 182 -15.28 -14.68 12.56
N ALA A 183 -16.11 -13.67 12.86
CA ALA A 183 -15.71 -12.28 12.69
C ALA A 183 -14.61 -11.89 13.69
N ASN A 184 -13.72 -10.98 13.29
CA ASN A 184 -12.67 -10.46 14.16
C ASN A 184 -13.24 -9.51 15.22
N PHE A 185 -14.34 -8.83 14.91
CA PHE A 185 -15.12 -7.96 15.80
C PHE A 185 -16.52 -7.75 15.22
N LYS A 186 -17.44 -7.22 16.02
CA LYS A 186 -18.78 -6.88 15.53
C LYS A 186 -18.75 -5.70 14.58
N PRO A 187 -19.56 -5.69 13.51
CA PRO A 187 -19.60 -4.61 12.53
C PRO A 187 -19.76 -3.24 13.18
N GLY A 188 -18.91 -2.29 12.77
CA GLY A 188 -18.94 -0.92 13.28
C GLY A 188 -18.20 -0.68 14.60
N GLU A 189 -17.87 -1.73 15.38
CA GLU A 189 -17.23 -1.56 16.69
C GLU A 189 -15.74 -1.18 16.58
N SER A 190 -15.03 -1.60 15.53
CA SER A 190 -13.62 -1.35 15.36
C SER A 190 -13.27 -1.06 13.90
N TYR A 191 -12.01 -0.71 13.66
CA TYR A 191 -11.39 -0.56 12.36
C TYR A 191 -10.30 -1.63 12.21
N GLU A 192 -10.32 -2.36 11.10
CA GLU A 192 -9.25 -3.26 10.69
C GLU A 192 -9.16 -3.27 9.17
N TYR A 193 -8.02 -2.85 8.64
CA TYR A 193 -7.78 -2.87 7.20
C TYR A 193 -7.95 -4.28 6.65
N CYS A 194 -8.80 -4.46 5.65
CA CYS A 194 -9.20 -5.77 5.18
C CYS A 194 -9.43 -5.78 3.66
N ASN A 195 -8.64 -6.57 2.95
CA ASN A 195 -8.76 -6.72 1.49
C ASN A 195 -10.08 -7.40 1.10
N THR A 196 -10.65 -8.24 1.96
CA THR A 196 -11.95 -8.88 1.71
C THR A 196 -13.06 -7.84 1.52
N ASN A 197 -13.01 -6.71 2.22
CA ASN A 197 -13.99 -5.65 2.04
C ASN A 197 -14.04 -5.16 0.60
N TYR A 198 -12.90 -4.90 0.00
CA TYR A 198 -12.80 -4.38 -1.37
C TYR A 198 -13.02 -5.47 -2.44
N LEU A 199 -12.69 -6.72 -2.13
CA LEU A 199 -13.11 -7.87 -2.93
C LEU A 199 -14.65 -7.91 -3.07
N LEU A 200 -15.38 -7.75 -1.96
CA LEU A 200 -16.84 -7.72 -1.92
C LEU A 200 -17.40 -6.45 -2.57
N LEU A 201 -16.80 -5.29 -2.31
CA LEU A 201 -17.20 -4.02 -2.94
C LEU A 201 -17.10 -4.06 -4.47
N ASN A 202 -16.02 -4.59 -5.01
CA ASN A 202 -15.87 -4.76 -6.45
C ASN A 202 -16.96 -5.67 -7.01
N ARG A 203 -17.28 -6.76 -6.32
CA ARG A 203 -18.36 -7.66 -6.74
C ARG A 203 -19.76 -7.02 -6.62
N ILE A 204 -19.98 -6.18 -5.60
CA ILE A 204 -21.21 -5.39 -5.46
C ILE A 204 -21.34 -4.41 -6.64
N MET A 205 -20.28 -3.73 -7.01
CA MET A 205 -20.27 -2.84 -8.17
C MET A 205 -20.59 -3.60 -9.47
N ASP A 206 -19.92 -4.73 -9.72
CA ASP A 206 -20.19 -5.57 -10.91
C ASP A 206 -21.66 -5.96 -11.01
N LYS A 207 -22.22 -6.42 -9.89
CA LYS A 207 -23.65 -6.83 -9.83
C LYS A 207 -24.59 -5.65 -10.09
N THR A 208 -24.30 -4.49 -9.54
CA THR A 208 -25.11 -3.28 -9.67
C THR A 208 -25.05 -2.72 -11.10
N LEU A 209 -23.86 -2.76 -11.70
CA LEU A 209 -23.60 -2.25 -13.02
C LEU A 209 -24.08 -3.20 -14.13
N GLY A 210 -24.02 -4.51 -13.89
CA GLY A 210 -24.26 -5.54 -14.90
C GLY A 210 -23.07 -5.75 -15.86
N TYR A 211 -21.93 -5.16 -15.54
CA TYR A 211 -20.66 -5.30 -16.24
C TYR A 211 -19.48 -5.09 -15.26
N ASP A 212 -18.24 -5.34 -15.70
CA ASP A 212 -17.04 -5.19 -14.91
C ASP A 212 -16.85 -3.75 -14.40
N ASN A 213 -16.62 -3.59 -13.09
CA ASN A 213 -16.52 -2.28 -12.44
C ASN A 213 -15.38 -1.41 -12.99
N PHE A 214 -14.31 -2.02 -13.49
CA PHE A 214 -13.20 -1.26 -14.07
C PHE A 214 -13.65 -0.47 -15.32
N ARG A 215 -14.61 -0.95 -16.08
CA ARG A 215 -15.20 -0.18 -17.19
C ARG A 215 -15.84 1.11 -16.69
N TYR A 216 -16.56 1.08 -15.57
CA TYR A 216 -17.11 2.29 -14.94
C TYR A 216 -15.99 3.24 -14.49
N ILE A 217 -14.92 2.71 -13.89
CA ILE A 217 -13.72 3.49 -13.54
C ILE A 217 -13.11 4.13 -14.78
N GLN A 218 -12.98 3.41 -15.89
CA GLN A 218 -12.47 3.97 -17.14
C GLN A 218 -13.35 5.12 -17.65
N GLU A 219 -14.66 4.92 -17.71
CA GLU A 219 -15.61 5.89 -18.27
C GLU A 219 -15.77 7.13 -17.35
N GLN A 220 -15.77 6.96 -16.04
CA GLN A 220 -16.11 8.01 -15.08
C GLN A 220 -14.90 8.68 -14.42
N ILE A 221 -13.73 8.08 -14.50
CA ILE A 221 -12.51 8.56 -13.83
C ILE A 221 -11.37 8.75 -14.82
N LEU A 222 -10.98 7.68 -15.51
CA LEU A 222 -9.76 7.69 -16.33
C LEU A 222 -9.92 8.54 -17.58
N GLN A 223 -10.98 8.34 -18.35
CA GLN A 223 -11.24 9.09 -19.59
C GLN A 223 -11.42 10.60 -19.35
N PRO A 224 -12.23 11.06 -18.37
CA PRO A 224 -12.36 12.48 -18.09
C PRO A 224 -11.05 13.17 -17.70
N LEU A 225 -10.10 12.42 -17.11
CA LEU A 225 -8.78 12.91 -16.73
C LEU A 225 -7.68 12.65 -17.78
N ASN A 226 -8.03 12.07 -18.94
CA ASN A 226 -7.09 11.64 -19.99
C ASN A 226 -6.00 10.68 -19.48
N LEU A 227 -6.35 9.77 -18.57
CA LEU A 227 -5.45 8.76 -18.04
C LEU A 227 -5.50 7.51 -18.90
N SER A 228 -4.56 7.36 -19.81
CA SER A 228 -4.53 6.27 -20.79
C SER A 228 -3.58 5.12 -20.43
N HIS A 229 -2.87 5.24 -19.32
CA HIS A 229 -1.85 4.27 -18.87
C HIS A 229 -2.19 3.69 -17.49
N THR A 230 -3.50 3.40 -17.30
CA THR A 230 -4.03 2.71 -16.12
C THR A 230 -4.87 1.53 -16.57
N TYR A 231 -4.57 0.34 -16.07
CA TYR A 231 -5.13 -0.93 -16.53
C TYR A 231 -5.60 -1.79 -15.35
N ALA A 232 -6.63 -2.61 -15.58
CA ALA A 232 -7.17 -3.49 -14.56
C ALA A 232 -6.25 -4.68 -14.23
N SER A 233 -5.49 -5.16 -15.21
CA SER A 233 -4.76 -6.42 -15.12
C SER A 233 -3.55 -6.43 -16.04
N ILE A 234 -2.54 -7.21 -15.64
CA ILE A 234 -1.36 -7.53 -16.45
C ILE A 234 -1.72 -8.13 -17.82
N LYS A 235 -2.90 -8.74 -17.96
CA LYS A 235 -3.37 -9.36 -19.20
C LYS A 235 -3.67 -8.34 -20.30
N GLN A 236 -3.79 -7.06 -19.95
CA GLN A 236 -4.13 -5.97 -20.89
C GLN A 236 -2.92 -5.25 -21.47
N VAL A 237 -1.71 -5.60 -21.04
CA VAL A 237 -0.50 -4.85 -21.38
C VAL A 237 0.63 -5.76 -21.84
N PRO A 238 1.54 -5.27 -22.71
CA PRO A 238 2.79 -5.97 -22.99
C PRO A 238 3.70 -6.03 -21.75
N LEU A 239 4.24 -7.20 -21.45
CA LEU A 239 5.08 -7.41 -20.24
C LEU A 239 6.37 -6.59 -20.22
N ASP A 240 6.89 -6.19 -21.37
CA ASP A 240 8.09 -5.37 -21.48
C ASP A 240 7.87 -3.90 -21.05
N GLN A 241 6.61 -3.45 -21.01
CA GLN A 241 6.24 -2.14 -20.48
C GLN A 241 6.14 -2.14 -18.95
N VAL A 242 6.06 -3.30 -18.33
CA VAL A 242 5.93 -3.45 -16.87
C VAL A 242 7.31 -3.53 -16.23
N MET A 243 7.56 -2.66 -15.26
CA MET A 243 8.78 -2.72 -14.46
C MET A 243 8.88 -4.07 -13.74
N SER A 244 10.04 -4.70 -13.82
CA SER A 244 10.31 -5.97 -13.12
C SER A 244 10.29 -5.77 -11.61
N GLY A 245 9.65 -6.69 -10.89
CA GLY A 245 9.53 -6.66 -9.43
C GLY A 245 10.22 -7.85 -8.79
N TYR A 246 10.92 -7.61 -7.69
CA TYR A 246 11.73 -8.60 -7.01
C TYR A 246 11.38 -8.68 -5.53
N HIS A 247 11.21 -9.91 -5.03
CA HIS A 247 10.98 -10.15 -3.61
C HIS A 247 12.19 -10.86 -3.02
N GLN A 248 12.75 -10.34 -1.92
CA GLN A 248 13.93 -10.95 -1.29
C GLN A 248 13.65 -12.39 -0.88
N GLY A 249 14.57 -13.30 -1.24
CA GLY A 249 14.40 -14.74 -1.04
C GLY A 249 13.62 -15.45 -2.16
N HIS A 250 13.13 -14.71 -3.16
CA HIS A 250 12.47 -15.27 -4.33
C HIS A 250 13.35 -15.06 -5.57
N PRO A 251 13.67 -16.12 -6.34
CA PRO A 251 14.68 -16.04 -7.42
C PRO A 251 14.15 -15.42 -8.72
N PHE A 252 12.83 -15.25 -8.85
CA PHE A 252 12.20 -14.86 -10.12
C PHE A 252 11.68 -13.43 -10.12
N ASP A 253 11.58 -12.85 -11.33
CA ASP A 253 10.86 -11.62 -11.61
C ASP A 253 9.34 -11.87 -11.49
N LEU A 254 8.68 -11.08 -10.66
CA LEU A 254 7.26 -11.24 -10.34
C LEU A 254 6.32 -10.39 -11.23
N LYS A 255 6.85 -9.78 -12.30
CA LYS A 255 6.03 -8.89 -13.14
C LYS A 255 4.86 -9.59 -13.85
N ALA A 256 5.02 -10.87 -14.19
CA ALA A 256 3.98 -11.63 -14.87
C ALA A 256 2.82 -12.06 -13.96
N ASP A 257 2.98 -11.99 -12.63
CA ASP A 257 1.93 -12.37 -11.70
C ASP A 257 0.74 -11.41 -11.80
N ASN A 258 -0.48 -11.96 -11.77
CA ASN A 258 -1.70 -11.17 -11.83
C ASN A 258 -2.04 -10.60 -10.45
N GLN A 259 -1.56 -9.40 -10.16
CA GLN A 259 -1.67 -8.72 -8.85
C GLN A 259 -2.44 -7.39 -8.94
N GLY A 260 -3.57 -7.38 -9.64
CA GLY A 260 -4.46 -6.22 -9.72
C GLY A 260 -4.04 -5.14 -10.71
N MET A 261 -4.42 -3.90 -10.41
CA MET A 261 -4.25 -2.76 -11.32
C MET A 261 -2.79 -2.38 -11.55
N LEU A 262 -2.53 -1.92 -12.78
CA LEU A 262 -1.27 -1.30 -13.17
C LEU A 262 -1.50 0.15 -13.61
N ALA A 263 -0.55 1.00 -13.31
CA ALA A 263 -0.53 2.38 -13.81
C ALA A 263 0.90 2.91 -13.90
N THR A 264 1.08 4.00 -14.67
CA THR A 264 2.27 4.82 -14.58
C THR A 264 2.21 5.72 -13.35
N ALA A 265 3.37 6.17 -12.86
CA ALA A 265 3.43 7.13 -11.75
C ALA A 265 2.72 8.45 -12.08
N GLN A 266 2.78 8.87 -13.35
CA GLN A 266 2.09 10.07 -13.84
C GLN A 266 0.57 9.92 -13.78
N ASP A 267 0.00 8.80 -14.22
CA ASP A 267 -1.44 8.57 -14.17
C ASP A 267 -1.94 8.57 -12.73
N VAL A 268 -1.24 7.87 -11.82
CA VAL A 268 -1.56 7.89 -10.38
C VAL A 268 -1.48 9.30 -9.81
N GLY A 269 -0.42 10.05 -10.15
CA GLY A 269 -0.24 11.42 -9.67
C GLY A 269 -1.32 12.37 -10.17
N SER A 270 -1.70 12.27 -11.44
CA SER A 270 -2.77 13.08 -12.03
C SER A 270 -4.13 12.76 -11.41
N PHE A 271 -4.43 11.48 -11.20
CA PHE A 271 -5.63 11.04 -10.46
C PHE A 271 -5.64 11.61 -9.02
N LEU A 272 -4.54 11.43 -8.29
CA LEU A 272 -4.43 11.90 -6.91
C LEU A 272 -4.58 13.42 -6.79
N LYS A 273 -4.00 14.17 -7.73
CA LYS A 273 -4.15 15.62 -7.81
C LYS A 273 -5.61 16.01 -8.02
N ALA A 274 -6.30 15.39 -8.96
CA ALA A 274 -7.71 15.68 -9.24
C ALA A 274 -8.62 15.34 -8.06
N LEU A 275 -8.31 14.26 -7.33
CA LEU A 275 -9.02 13.88 -6.10
C LEU A 275 -8.82 14.92 -4.98
N ASN A 276 -7.59 15.39 -4.78
CA ASN A 276 -7.25 16.30 -3.69
C ASN A 276 -7.61 17.77 -3.96
N ASN A 277 -7.59 18.21 -5.21
CA ASN A 277 -7.93 19.60 -5.56
C ASN A 277 -9.42 19.83 -5.85
N GLY A 278 -10.26 18.80 -5.72
CA GLY A 278 -11.70 18.88 -5.88
C GLY A 278 -12.20 18.89 -7.32
N THR A 279 -11.34 18.63 -8.34
CA THR A 279 -11.75 18.65 -9.75
C THR A 279 -12.35 17.32 -10.21
N LEU A 280 -12.10 16.22 -9.49
CA LEU A 280 -12.61 14.90 -9.84
C LEU A 280 -14.09 14.69 -9.46
N LEU A 281 -14.51 15.27 -8.36
CA LEU A 281 -15.83 15.08 -7.74
C LEU A 281 -16.56 16.40 -7.66
N THR A 282 -17.91 16.36 -7.77
CA THR A 282 -18.74 17.53 -7.41
C THR A 282 -18.60 17.85 -5.93
N GLN A 283 -19.01 19.04 -5.50
CA GLN A 283 -18.95 19.43 -4.10
C GLN A 283 -19.71 18.44 -3.19
N GLU A 284 -20.89 17.99 -3.60
CA GLU A 284 -21.69 17.00 -2.88
C GLU A 284 -20.97 15.64 -2.81
N GLN A 285 -20.45 15.15 -3.94
CA GLN A 285 -19.68 13.92 -3.99
C GLN A 285 -18.41 13.99 -3.14
N GLN A 286 -17.75 15.16 -3.10
CA GLN A 286 -16.54 15.34 -2.29
C GLN A 286 -16.85 15.28 -0.79
N ALA A 287 -17.95 15.89 -0.35
CA ALA A 287 -18.41 15.79 1.03
C ALA A 287 -18.72 14.33 1.40
N LEU A 288 -19.37 13.59 0.49
CA LEU A 288 -19.64 12.17 0.67
C LEU A 288 -18.36 11.35 0.73
N TYR A 289 -17.43 11.53 -0.21
CA TYR A 289 -16.14 10.85 -0.24
C TYR A 289 -15.34 11.07 1.05
N THR A 290 -15.28 12.31 1.54
CA THR A 290 -14.59 12.67 2.78
C THR A 290 -15.13 11.88 3.99
N SER A 291 -16.44 11.58 3.99
CA SER A 291 -17.06 10.77 5.04
C SER A 291 -16.76 9.26 4.91
N LEU A 292 -16.29 8.80 3.76
CA LEU A 292 -16.13 7.39 3.43
C LEU A 292 -14.69 6.91 3.46
N TYR A 293 -13.77 7.68 2.84
CA TYR A 293 -12.42 7.17 2.62
C TYR A 293 -11.36 8.29 2.67
N LYS A 294 -10.11 7.88 2.62
CA LYS A 294 -8.93 8.76 2.66
C LYS A 294 -8.52 9.25 1.27
N TYR A 295 -7.70 10.29 1.24
CA TYR A 295 -7.26 11.00 0.04
C TYR A 295 -5.86 10.58 -0.45
N GLU A 296 -5.22 9.64 0.24
CA GLU A 296 -3.91 9.11 -0.10
C GLU A 296 -3.85 7.62 0.25
N HIS A 297 -2.96 6.88 -0.38
CA HIS A 297 -2.82 5.45 -0.15
C HIS A 297 -1.43 4.95 -0.47
N ALA A 298 -1.09 3.82 0.13
CA ALA A 298 0.07 3.04 -0.22
C ALA A 298 -0.34 1.62 -0.61
N GLY A 299 0.49 0.93 -1.37
CA GLY A 299 0.22 -0.42 -1.84
C GLY A 299 1.43 -1.33 -1.74
N TRP A 300 1.19 -2.57 -1.46
CA TRP A 300 2.20 -3.61 -1.38
C TRP A 300 1.67 -4.91 -1.96
N VAL A 301 2.43 -5.49 -2.87
CA VAL A 301 2.36 -6.88 -3.31
C VAL A 301 3.80 -7.37 -3.50
N PRO A 302 4.06 -8.68 -3.48
CA PRO A 302 5.42 -9.16 -3.69
C PRO A 302 6.09 -8.55 -4.92
N GLY A 303 7.26 -7.93 -4.72
CA GLY A 303 8.02 -7.24 -5.76
C GLY A 303 7.70 -5.76 -5.96
N TYR A 304 6.61 -5.23 -5.37
CA TYR A 304 6.12 -3.88 -5.67
C TYR A 304 5.65 -3.14 -4.42
N GLN A 305 6.20 -1.97 -4.20
CA GLN A 305 5.74 -1.00 -3.21
C GLN A 305 5.35 0.29 -3.92
N SER A 306 4.16 0.79 -3.65
CA SER A 306 3.65 2.02 -4.25
C SER A 306 3.14 2.97 -3.17
N PHE A 307 3.46 4.24 -3.29
CA PHE A 307 3.04 5.29 -2.38
C PHE A 307 2.49 6.46 -3.19
N ALA A 308 1.32 6.94 -2.82
CA ALA A 308 0.69 8.10 -3.43
C ALA A 308 0.17 9.02 -2.32
N SER A 309 0.78 10.18 -2.17
CA SER A 309 0.50 11.14 -1.10
C SER A 309 0.35 12.57 -1.63
N TYR A 310 -0.46 13.38 -0.93
CA TYR A 310 -0.62 14.80 -1.17
C TYR A 310 -0.04 15.63 -0.03
N HIS A 311 0.79 16.59 -0.35
CA HIS A 311 1.46 17.47 0.59
C HIS A 311 0.94 18.89 0.44
N LYS A 312 0.01 19.25 1.33
CA LYS A 312 -0.70 20.53 1.27
C LYS A 312 0.22 21.75 1.30
N GLU A 313 1.28 21.70 2.09
CA GLU A 313 2.25 22.79 2.24
C GLU A 313 3.08 23.06 0.98
N LEU A 314 3.15 22.08 0.08
CA LEU A 314 3.83 22.19 -1.22
C LEU A 314 2.82 22.34 -2.37
N ASP A 315 1.54 22.13 -2.08
CA ASP A 315 0.49 21.90 -3.08
C ASP A 315 0.97 20.90 -4.16
N ALA A 316 1.47 19.76 -3.69
CA ALA A 316 2.10 18.75 -4.53
C ALA A 316 1.63 17.34 -4.22
N VAL A 317 1.45 16.55 -5.26
CA VAL A 317 1.34 15.11 -5.17
C VAL A 317 2.70 14.46 -5.35
N LEU A 318 2.98 13.44 -4.56
CA LEU A 318 4.18 12.63 -4.63
C LEU A 318 3.75 11.17 -4.85
N VAL A 319 4.26 10.57 -5.93
CA VAL A 319 4.10 9.13 -6.19
C VAL A 319 5.47 8.48 -6.20
N CYS A 320 5.66 7.45 -5.39
CA CYS A 320 6.92 6.71 -5.30
C CYS A 320 6.67 5.23 -5.52
N PHE A 321 7.38 4.64 -6.46
CA PHE A 321 7.36 3.22 -6.78
C PHE A 321 8.72 2.60 -6.52
N TYR A 322 8.75 1.51 -5.76
CA TYR A 322 9.95 0.74 -5.44
C TYR A 322 9.74 -0.71 -5.88
N SER A 323 10.57 -1.20 -6.78
CA SER A 323 10.40 -2.53 -7.40
C SER A 323 11.05 -3.66 -6.61
N THR A 324 11.17 -3.51 -5.30
CA THR A 324 11.73 -4.53 -4.42
C THR A 324 10.97 -4.58 -3.10
N THR A 325 10.67 -5.79 -2.65
CA THR A 325 10.03 -6.05 -1.35
C THR A 325 10.81 -7.12 -0.57
N ASP A 326 10.53 -7.23 0.72
CA ASP A 326 11.09 -8.26 1.59
C ASP A 326 10.00 -8.86 2.50
N PRO A 327 10.21 -10.09 3.02
CA PRO A 327 9.19 -10.77 3.83
C PRO A 327 8.93 -10.13 5.20
N LYS A 328 9.88 -9.32 5.70
CA LYS A 328 9.80 -8.68 7.02
C LYS A 328 9.32 -7.24 6.97
N LEU A 329 8.96 -6.72 5.78
CA LEU A 329 8.57 -5.33 5.54
C LEU A 329 9.65 -4.31 5.97
N TYR A 330 10.90 -4.71 5.97
CA TYR A 330 12.02 -3.85 6.31
C TYR A 330 12.21 -2.75 5.26
N LEU A 331 12.16 -3.13 3.98
CA LEU A 331 12.21 -2.19 2.86
C LEU A 331 10.99 -1.26 2.82
N TRP A 332 9.84 -1.70 3.33
CA TRP A 332 8.67 -0.83 3.46
C TRP A 332 8.95 0.35 4.40
N ASN A 333 9.43 0.07 5.59
CA ASN A 333 9.78 1.11 6.57
C ASN A 333 10.86 2.05 6.00
N LEU A 334 11.81 1.51 5.27
CA LEU A 334 12.87 2.28 4.63
C LEU A 334 12.30 3.19 3.52
N SER A 335 11.36 2.69 2.71
CA SER A 335 10.67 3.48 1.68
C SER A 335 9.92 4.67 2.29
N GLU A 336 9.24 4.48 3.42
CA GLU A 336 8.58 5.57 4.14
C GLU A 336 9.58 6.65 4.62
N ILE A 337 10.74 6.24 5.12
CA ILE A 337 11.82 7.17 5.49
C ILE A 337 12.30 7.94 4.27
N ILE A 338 12.55 7.26 3.14
CA ILE A 338 13.00 7.89 1.90
C ILE A 338 11.95 8.88 1.37
N ASN A 339 10.67 8.50 1.36
CA ASN A 339 9.58 9.39 0.94
C ASN A 339 9.55 10.68 1.78
N ASN A 340 9.67 10.55 3.10
CA ASN A 340 9.74 11.70 4.01
C ASN A 340 10.97 12.58 3.73
N ARG A 341 12.11 11.99 3.38
CA ARG A 341 13.33 12.72 3.01
C ARG A 341 13.15 13.46 1.69
N ILE A 342 12.49 12.83 0.69
CA ILE A 342 12.15 13.49 -0.59
C ILE A 342 11.29 14.74 -0.33
N VAL A 343 10.24 14.63 0.49
CA VAL A 343 9.39 15.77 0.85
C VAL A 343 10.20 16.88 1.51
N LYS A 344 11.12 16.55 2.43
CA LYS A 344 12.01 17.55 3.05
C LYS A 344 12.95 18.22 2.07
N ILE A 345 13.43 17.50 1.05
CA ILE A 345 14.26 18.07 -0.03
C ILE A 345 13.43 19.04 -0.87
N LEU A 346 12.23 18.64 -1.28
CA LEU A 346 11.32 19.48 -2.07
C LEU A 346 10.92 20.78 -1.33
N LYS A 347 10.81 20.75 -0.01
CA LYS A 347 10.55 21.94 0.80
C LYS A 347 11.69 22.96 0.84
N LYS A 348 12.89 22.55 0.48
CA LYS A 348 14.08 23.41 0.45
C LYS A 348 14.35 24.03 -0.92
N GLN A 349 13.70 23.53 -1.97
CA GLN A 349 13.77 24.02 -3.35
C GLN A 349 12.67 25.07 -3.63
#